data_e776c2a99ad807ed825c3f86706273c8
#
_entry.id   e776c2a99ad807ed825c3f86706273c8
#
_cell.length_a   1.000
_cell.length_b   1.000
_cell.length_c   1.000
_cell.angle_alpha   90.00
_cell.angle_beta   90.00
_cell.angle_gamma   90.00
#
_symmetry.space_group_name_H-M   'P 1'
#
loop_
_entity.id
_entity.type
_entity.pdbx_description
1 polymer ?
#
loop_
_entity_poly.entity_id
_entity_poly.type
_entity_poly.pdbx_seq_one_letter_code
_entity_poly.pdbx_strand_id
1 'polypeptide(L)'
;MKNKKILAFLLIFTALTATFTGAFAQDTTLRTIPNNAFKQGEKLTFEINYGFITAGTAEMMVAPNTVTINARPVYDITFTVNSSSAFGSVYKVNDFYKCYLDQQGLFPWRFEQHIKEGNYTRDFEALFDQVYGKVKTYTGEKDPKKFEGEFDIPKYVHDGISAFYYVRTQSFAGMKPGDVMKLQNFYNDKTYPLDVKYLGKETIEVAAGEFNCIKVQPYFIEGGLFKSEGDITVWLTDDDRKMPVKVSSKIIIGSVDVDLVEYSGVGPLSSKR
;
A
#
# COMPACT_ATOMS: atom_id res chain seq x y z
N MET A 1 24.87 93.44 -4.66
CA MET A 1 26.29 93.14 -4.49
C MET A 1 26.44 91.94 -3.58
N LYS A 2 27.21 90.95 -4.03
CA LYS A 2 27.62 89.72 -3.35
C LYS A 2 26.57 88.62 -3.15
N ASN A 3 26.51 87.77 -4.16
CA ASN A 3 25.90 86.42 -4.13
C ASN A 3 26.64 85.50 -3.16
N LYS A 4 25.89 84.79 -2.31
CA LYS A 4 26.42 83.65 -1.61
C LYS A 4 25.63 82.41 -2.12
N LYS A 5 26.37 81.55 -2.85
CA LYS A 5 25.90 80.22 -3.27
C LYS A 5 25.90 79.27 -2.06
N ILE A 6 24.76 78.76 -1.70
CA ILE A 6 24.65 77.69 -0.71
C ILE A 6 24.61 76.38 -1.49
N LEU A 7 25.64 75.56 -1.30
CA LEU A 7 25.81 74.25 -1.90
C LEU A 7 25.04 73.26 -0.97
N ALA A 8 23.89 72.76 -1.42
CA ALA A 8 23.19 71.70 -0.71
C ALA A 8 23.77 70.32 -1.10
N PHE A 9 24.38 69.65 -0.13
CA PHE A 9 24.83 68.27 -0.24
C PHE A 9 23.63 67.36 -0.06
N LEU A 10 23.16 66.72 -1.15
CA LEU A 10 22.11 65.70 -1.09
C LEU A 10 22.76 64.35 -0.82
N LEU A 11 22.69 63.86 0.43
CA LEU A 11 23.06 62.49 0.80
C LEU A 11 21.97 61.55 0.35
N ILE A 12 22.19 60.81 -0.74
CA ILE A 12 21.32 59.68 -1.14
C ILE A 12 21.69 58.49 -0.28
N PHE A 13 20.81 58.18 0.70
CA PHE A 13 20.90 56.96 1.48
C PHE A 13 20.19 55.84 0.69
N THR A 14 20.96 55.09 -0.12
CA THR A 14 20.44 53.86 -0.74
C THR A 14 20.37 52.76 0.32
N ALA A 15 19.16 52.56 0.90
CA ALA A 15 18.87 51.41 1.74
C ALA A 15 18.84 50.13 0.85
N LEU A 16 19.90 49.34 0.89
CA LEU A 16 19.98 48.04 0.28
C LEU A 16 19.14 47.07 1.13
N THR A 17 17.85 46.93 0.80
CA THR A 17 16.99 45.88 1.39
C THR A 17 17.42 44.53 0.82
N ALA A 18 18.33 43.84 1.52
CA ALA A 18 18.57 42.44 1.27
C ALA A 18 17.29 41.63 1.63
N THR A 19 16.52 41.30 0.61
CA THR A 19 15.45 40.31 0.77
C THR A 19 16.12 38.95 0.99
N PHE A 20 16.19 38.54 2.26
CA PHE A 20 16.53 37.16 2.63
C PHE A 20 15.34 36.29 2.17
N THR A 21 15.40 35.80 0.94
CA THR A 21 14.60 34.66 0.53
C THR A 21 15.16 33.45 1.26
N GLY A 22 14.66 33.19 2.46
CA GLY A 22 14.92 31.94 3.15
C GLY A 22 14.41 30.81 2.26
N ALA A 23 15.28 30.17 1.53
CA ALA A 23 14.99 28.90 0.92
C ALA A 23 14.74 27.94 2.09
N PHE A 24 13.47 27.66 2.40
CA PHE A 24 13.13 26.57 3.28
C PHE A 24 13.67 25.31 2.61
N ALA A 25 14.76 24.75 3.13
CA ALA A 25 15.25 23.44 2.71
C ALA A 25 14.08 22.46 2.96
N GLN A 26 13.56 21.88 1.90
CA GLN A 26 12.53 20.86 2.00
C GLN A 26 13.16 19.70 2.78
N ASP A 27 12.49 19.26 3.84
CA ASP A 27 12.92 18.10 4.61
C ASP A 27 12.79 16.85 3.72
N THR A 28 13.93 16.40 3.21
CA THR A 28 14.04 15.22 2.36
C THR A 28 14.25 13.94 3.16
N THR A 29 14.27 14.03 4.50
CA THR A 29 14.46 12.89 5.38
C THR A 29 13.24 11.97 5.30
N LEU A 30 13.48 10.72 4.92
CA LEU A 30 12.45 9.69 4.87
C LEU A 30 12.40 8.93 6.19
N ARG A 31 11.19 8.53 6.59
CA ARG A 31 10.95 7.78 7.83
C ARG A 31 11.67 6.42 7.82
N THR A 32 11.94 5.91 9.02
CA THR A 32 12.38 4.53 9.26
C THR A 32 11.41 3.86 10.22
N ILE A 33 10.97 2.64 9.88
CA ILE A 33 10.03 1.83 10.66
C ILE A 33 10.63 0.44 10.86
N PRO A 34 10.73 -0.06 12.10
CA PRO A 34 11.14 -1.43 12.35
C PRO A 34 10.18 -2.43 11.66
N ASN A 35 10.72 -3.45 11.01
CA ASN A 35 9.95 -4.52 10.40
C ASN A 35 10.40 -5.88 10.93
N ASN A 36 9.56 -6.52 11.73
CA ASN A 36 9.69 -7.90 12.18
C ASN A 36 8.61 -8.80 11.58
N ALA A 37 7.69 -8.25 10.78
CA ALA A 37 6.50 -8.95 10.31
C ALA A 37 6.78 -9.88 9.12
N PHE A 38 7.60 -9.43 8.19
CA PHE A 38 7.90 -10.17 6.96
C PHE A 38 9.34 -9.94 6.50
N LYS A 39 9.81 -10.77 5.58
CA LYS A 39 11.17 -10.69 5.03
C LYS A 39 11.21 -11.22 3.60
N GLN A 40 12.37 -11.07 2.94
CA GLN A 40 12.65 -11.70 1.66
C GLN A 40 12.44 -13.21 1.73
N GLY A 41 11.87 -13.77 0.67
CA GLY A 41 11.57 -15.20 0.55
C GLY A 41 10.25 -15.62 1.22
N GLU A 42 9.48 -14.69 1.80
CA GLU A 42 8.11 -15.01 2.26
C GLU A 42 7.23 -15.33 1.06
N LYS A 43 6.55 -16.47 1.11
CA LYS A 43 5.57 -16.89 0.13
C LYS A 43 4.33 -17.44 0.85
N LEU A 44 3.16 -16.94 0.46
CA LEU A 44 1.86 -17.31 1.02
C LEU A 44 0.95 -17.72 -0.13
N THR A 45 0.35 -18.90 -0.04
CA THR A 45 -0.57 -19.44 -1.05
C THR A 45 -1.95 -19.60 -0.45
N PHE A 46 -2.96 -19.15 -1.19
CA PHE A 46 -4.35 -19.14 -0.75
C PHE A 46 -5.24 -19.85 -1.77
N GLU A 47 -6.32 -20.48 -1.28
CA GLU A 47 -7.48 -20.85 -2.08
C GLU A 47 -8.55 -19.75 -1.99
N ILE A 48 -9.19 -19.51 -3.14
CA ILE A 48 -10.32 -18.57 -3.26
C ILE A 48 -11.58 -19.41 -3.40
N ASN A 49 -12.49 -19.29 -2.45
CA ASN A 49 -13.69 -20.08 -2.36
C ASN A 49 -14.95 -19.20 -2.48
N TYR A 50 -15.92 -19.66 -3.26
CA TYR A 50 -17.27 -19.13 -3.30
C TYR A 50 -18.23 -20.23 -2.81
N GLY A 51 -18.69 -20.10 -1.58
CA GLY A 51 -19.42 -21.17 -0.91
C GLY A 51 -18.56 -22.44 -0.81
N PHE A 52 -18.97 -23.52 -1.49
CA PHE A 52 -18.27 -24.81 -1.50
C PHE A 52 -17.42 -25.03 -2.76
N ILE A 53 -17.29 -24.01 -3.61
CA ILE A 53 -16.59 -24.12 -4.89
C ILE A 53 -15.26 -23.39 -4.78
N THR A 54 -14.14 -24.09 -5.04
CA THR A 54 -12.85 -23.46 -5.22
C THR A 54 -12.81 -22.73 -6.56
N ALA A 55 -12.97 -21.41 -6.50
CA ALA A 55 -13.04 -20.53 -7.66
C ALA A 55 -11.64 -20.24 -8.24
N GLY A 56 -10.58 -20.28 -7.40
CA GLY A 56 -9.25 -19.95 -7.84
C GLY A 56 -8.19 -20.06 -6.75
N THR A 57 -7.02 -19.49 -7.05
CA THR A 57 -5.90 -19.39 -6.12
C THR A 57 -5.34 -17.97 -6.12
N ALA A 58 -4.76 -17.56 -4.99
CA ALA A 58 -3.97 -16.35 -4.90
C ALA A 58 -2.60 -16.66 -4.28
N GLU A 59 -1.59 -15.89 -4.68
CA GLU A 59 -0.25 -16.02 -4.13
C GLU A 59 0.31 -14.63 -3.80
N MET A 60 0.85 -14.48 -2.60
CA MET A 60 1.66 -13.32 -2.21
C MET A 60 3.10 -13.76 -2.02
N MET A 61 4.04 -13.03 -2.61
CA MET A 61 5.45 -13.36 -2.52
C MET A 61 6.30 -12.10 -2.33
N VAL A 62 7.23 -12.15 -1.38
CA VAL A 62 8.34 -11.20 -1.26
C VAL A 62 9.57 -11.85 -1.91
N ALA A 63 10.06 -11.29 -3.01
CA ALA A 63 11.20 -11.83 -3.73
C ALA A 63 12.41 -12.07 -2.80
N PRO A 64 13.21 -13.13 -3.02
CA PRO A 64 14.36 -13.45 -2.16
C PRO A 64 15.50 -12.42 -2.27
N ASN A 65 15.57 -11.70 -3.37
CA ASN A 65 16.62 -10.73 -3.64
C ASN A 65 16.13 -9.30 -3.41
N THR A 66 17.02 -8.47 -2.87
CA THR A 66 16.77 -7.03 -2.73
C THR A 66 16.98 -6.32 -4.06
N VAL A 67 16.06 -5.45 -4.43
CA VAL A 67 16.19 -4.49 -5.53
C VAL A 67 16.53 -3.12 -4.95
N THR A 68 17.14 -2.24 -5.74
CA THR A 68 17.46 -0.87 -5.33
C THR A 68 16.70 0.12 -6.21
N ILE A 69 15.95 1.03 -5.59
CA ILE A 69 15.29 2.17 -6.24
C ILE A 69 15.69 3.44 -5.48
N ASN A 70 16.09 4.50 -6.21
CA ASN A 70 16.52 5.77 -5.63
C ASN A 70 17.61 5.60 -4.55
N ALA A 71 18.58 4.72 -4.79
CA ALA A 71 19.66 4.33 -3.88
C ALA A 71 19.18 3.73 -2.54
N ARG A 72 17.94 3.25 -2.46
CA ARG A 72 17.36 2.61 -1.27
C ARG A 72 17.01 1.16 -1.56
N PRO A 73 17.23 0.25 -0.61
CA PRO A 73 16.81 -1.14 -0.75
C PRO A 73 15.29 -1.23 -0.68
N VAL A 74 14.71 -2.03 -1.56
CA VAL A 74 13.26 -2.27 -1.61
C VAL A 74 12.94 -3.77 -1.58
N TYR A 75 11.80 -4.10 -0.99
CA TYR A 75 11.15 -5.39 -1.19
C TYR A 75 10.45 -5.38 -2.55
N ASP A 76 10.67 -6.39 -3.35
CA ASP A 76 9.94 -6.68 -4.58
C ASP A 76 8.81 -7.64 -4.20
N ILE A 77 7.58 -7.13 -4.13
CA ILE A 77 6.41 -7.87 -3.66
C ILE A 77 5.47 -8.11 -4.83
N THR A 78 5.07 -9.35 -5.04
CA THR A 78 4.07 -9.73 -6.04
C THR A 78 2.82 -10.31 -5.38
N PHE A 79 1.68 -10.05 -6.00
CA PHE A 79 0.40 -10.67 -5.68
C PHE A 79 -0.27 -11.12 -6.97
N THR A 80 -0.64 -12.40 -7.05
CA THR A 80 -1.32 -12.98 -8.22
C THR A 80 -2.65 -13.58 -7.82
N VAL A 81 -3.63 -13.50 -8.72
CA VAL A 81 -4.94 -14.13 -8.58
C VAL A 81 -5.25 -14.87 -9.86
N ASN A 82 -5.55 -16.17 -9.76
CA ASN A 82 -5.87 -17.00 -10.90
C ASN A 82 -7.14 -17.80 -10.65
N SER A 83 -8.09 -17.75 -11.59
CA SER A 83 -9.25 -18.64 -11.53
C SER A 83 -8.85 -20.10 -11.73
N SER A 84 -9.54 -21.02 -11.03
CA SER A 84 -9.39 -22.48 -11.29
C SER A 84 -9.79 -22.82 -12.73
N SER A 85 -9.34 -23.98 -13.23
CA SER A 85 -9.69 -24.42 -14.59
C SER A 85 -11.21 -24.58 -14.78
N ALA A 86 -11.92 -25.06 -13.74
CA ALA A 86 -13.36 -25.24 -13.76
C ALA A 86 -14.09 -23.90 -13.77
N PHE A 87 -13.75 -22.98 -12.88
CA PHE A 87 -14.38 -21.65 -12.79
C PHE A 87 -13.98 -20.77 -13.99
N GLY A 88 -12.72 -20.85 -14.43
CA GLY A 88 -12.19 -20.09 -15.56
C GLY A 88 -12.82 -20.45 -16.92
N SER A 89 -13.55 -21.56 -17.04
CA SER A 89 -14.33 -21.87 -18.23
C SER A 89 -15.56 -20.95 -18.36
N VAL A 90 -16.04 -20.38 -17.25
CA VAL A 90 -17.18 -19.44 -17.19
C VAL A 90 -16.68 -18.00 -17.09
N TYR A 91 -15.70 -17.75 -16.18
CA TYR A 91 -15.12 -16.44 -15.97
C TYR A 91 -13.64 -16.56 -15.62
N LYS A 92 -12.78 -16.26 -16.60
CA LYS A 92 -11.34 -16.36 -16.45
C LYS A 92 -10.80 -15.13 -15.73
N VAL A 93 -10.04 -15.34 -14.64
CA VAL A 93 -9.27 -14.33 -13.91
C VAL A 93 -7.80 -14.68 -14.01
N ASN A 94 -6.97 -13.71 -14.33
CA ASN A 94 -5.52 -13.80 -14.29
C ASN A 94 -4.96 -12.42 -14.00
N ASP A 95 -4.86 -12.08 -12.71
CA ASP A 95 -4.41 -10.79 -12.24
C ASP A 95 -3.02 -10.88 -11.65
N PHE A 96 -2.23 -9.87 -11.93
CA PHE A 96 -0.89 -9.69 -11.40
C PHE A 96 -0.73 -8.28 -10.86
N TYR A 97 -0.25 -8.18 -9.63
CA TYR A 97 0.08 -6.92 -8.97
C TYR A 97 1.52 -6.98 -8.47
N LYS A 98 2.19 -5.83 -8.50
CA LYS A 98 3.56 -5.71 -8.02
C LYS A 98 3.77 -4.40 -7.29
N CYS A 99 4.48 -4.46 -6.16
CA CYS A 99 4.84 -3.29 -5.37
C CYS A 99 6.33 -3.34 -5.01
N TYR A 100 7.03 -2.24 -5.26
CA TYR A 100 8.39 -2.03 -4.77
C TYR A 100 8.32 -1.19 -3.50
N LEU A 101 8.38 -1.89 -2.36
CA LEU A 101 8.21 -1.32 -1.03
C LEU A 101 9.56 -0.98 -0.41
N ASP A 102 9.78 0.26 0.01
CA ASP A 102 10.99 0.68 0.71
C ASP A 102 11.23 -0.16 1.98
N GLN A 103 12.41 -0.76 2.13
CA GLN A 103 12.69 -1.65 3.26
C GLN A 103 12.79 -0.93 4.60
N GLN A 104 13.19 0.33 4.58
CA GLN A 104 13.38 1.12 5.80
C GLN A 104 12.14 1.91 6.18
N GLY A 105 11.47 2.49 5.20
CA GLY A 105 10.36 3.41 5.43
C GLY A 105 8.98 2.79 5.25
N LEU A 106 8.88 1.60 4.65
CA LEU A 106 7.64 0.88 4.39
C LEU A 106 6.59 1.76 3.68
N PHE A 107 7.00 2.34 2.57
CA PHE A 107 6.17 3.09 1.62
C PHE A 107 6.52 2.68 0.19
N PRO A 108 5.61 2.79 -0.78
CA PRO A 108 5.88 2.36 -2.15
C PRO A 108 6.74 3.37 -2.91
N TRP A 109 7.62 2.85 -3.79
CA TRP A 109 8.27 3.60 -4.85
C TRP A 109 7.60 3.37 -6.21
N ARG A 110 7.07 2.15 -6.43
CA ARG A 110 6.40 1.77 -7.67
C ARG A 110 5.34 0.73 -7.39
N PHE A 111 4.21 0.88 -8.06
CA PHE A 111 3.13 -0.09 -8.06
C PHE A 111 2.72 -0.40 -9.50
N GLU A 112 2.52 -1.68 -9.79
CA GLU A 112 2.06 -2.17 -11.09
C GLU A 112 0.82 -3.04 -10.91
N GLN A 113 -0.09 -2.94 -11.88
CA GLN A 113 -1.32 -3.71 -11.91
C GLN A 113 -1.59 -4.18 -13.34
N HIS A 114 -1.73 -5.49 -13.52
CA HIS A 114 -2.10 -6.13 -14.77
C HIS A 114 -3.32 -7.00 -14.50
N ILE A 115 -4.50 -6.54 -14.89
CA ILE A 115 -5.78 -7.22 -14.68
C ILE A 115 -6.22 -7.85 -15.98
N LYS A 116 -6.66 -9.12 -15.91
CA LYS A 116 -7.31 -9.86 -17.02
C LYS A 116 -8.48 -10.65 -16.45
N GLU A 117 -9.66 -10.02 -16.45
CA GLU A 117 -10.90 -10.58 -15.90
C GLU A 117 -11.97 -10.68 -17.00
N GLY A 118 -12.20 -11.88 -17.52
CA GLY A 118 -13.08 -12.09 -18.66
C GLY A 118 -12.63 -11.25 -19.87
N ASN A 119 -13.46 -10.27 -20.26
CA ASN A 119 -13.16 -9.32 -21.34
C ASN A 119 -12.55 -7.99 -20.82
N TYR A 120 -12.43 -7.82 -19.53
CA TYR A 120 -11.84 -6.62 -18.95
C TYR A 120 -10.33 -6.79 -18.82
N THR A 121 -9.58 -5.80 -19.31
CA THR A 121 -8.13 -5.72 -19.14
C THR A 121 -7.74 -4.34 -18.63
N ARG A 122 -6.74 -4.29 -17.76
CA ARG A 122 -6.15 -3.05 -17.30
C ARG A 122 -4.67 -3.23 -17.02
N ASP A 123 -3.85 -2.39 -17.66
CA ASP A 123 -2.43 -2.26 -17.37
C ASP A 123 -2.18 -0.86 -16.80
N PHE A 124 -1.72 -0.79 -15.58
CA PHE A 124 -1.52 0.46 -14.84
C PHE A 124 -0.21 0.43 -14.07
N GLU A 125 0.46 1.56 -14.03
CA GLU A 125 1.68 1.77 -13.24
C GLU A 125 1.63 3.12 -12.54
N ALA A 126 2.07 3.16 -11.27
CA ALA A 126 2.26 4.37 -10.49
C ALA A 126 3.70 4.44 -9.98
N LEU A 127 4.38 5.55 -10.26
CA LEU A 127 5.72 5.87 -9.76
C LEU A 127 5.60 6.94 -8.69
N PHE A 128 5.91 6.59 -7.44
CA PHE A 128 5.78 7.46 -6.29
C PHE A 128 7.07 8.20 -6.01
N ASP A 129 7.01 9.52 -5.90
CA ASP A 129 8.06 10.37 -5.36
C ASP A 129 7.66 10.81 -3.94
N GLN A 130 8.09 10.03 -2.96
CA GLN A 130 7.78 10.29 -1.55
C GLN A 130 8.56 11.48 -0.98
N VAL A 131 9.61 11.93 -1.65
CA VAL A 131 10.40 13.09 -1.26
C VAL A 131 9.66 14.38 -1.61
N TYR A 132 9.17 14.46 -2.86
CA TYR A 132 8.50 15.65 -3.38
C TYR A 132 6.98 15.57 -3.30
N GLY A 133 6.41 14.46 -2.77
CA GLY A 133 4.97 14.31 -2.63
C GLY A 133 4.23 14.27 -3.97
N LYS A 134 4.77 13.53 -4.93
CA LYS A 134 4.21 13.38 -6.27
C LYS A 134 4.06 11.92 -6.65
N VAL A 135 3.11 11.64 -7.52
CA VAL A 135 2.98 10.34 -8.18
C VAL A 135 2.72 10.55 -9.66
N LYS A 136 3.41 9.78 -10.50
CA LYS A 136 3.17 9.73 -11.95
C LYS A 136 2.49 8.42 -12.30
N THR A 137 1.46 8.49 -13.13
CA THR A 137 0.70 7.31 -13.55
C THR A 137 0.83 7.06 -15.04
N TYR A 138 0.80 5.79 -15.39
CA TYR A 138 0.96 5.30 -16.75
C TYR A 138 0.00 4.15 -17.02
N THR A 139 -0.38 3.98 -18.29
CA THR A 139 -1.17 2.84 -18.77
C THR A 139 -0.51 2.18 -19.97
N GLY A 140 -0.88 0.93 -20.24
CA GLY A 140 -0.36 0.12 -21.36
C GLY A 140 0.58 -0.99 -20.93
N GLU A 141 0.48 -2.14 -21.62
CA GLU A 141 1.26 -3.36 -21.35
C GLU A 141 2.72 -3.21 -21.81
N LYS A 142 2.95 -2.48 -22.92
CA LYS A 142 4.26 -2.39 -23.59
C LYS A 142 4.90 -1.03 -23.42
N ASP A 143 6.22 -1.00 -23.35
CA ASP A 143 7.01 0.22 -23.37
C ASP A 143 7.08 0.83 -24.80
N PRO A 144 7.05 2.17 -24.94
CA PRO A 144 6.83 3.13 -23.86
C PRO A 144 5.37 3.16 -23.41
N LYS A 145 5.14 3.04 -22.09
CA LYS A 145 3.80 3.18 -21.52
C LYS A 145 3.26 4.60 -21.73
N LYS A 146 1.96 4.72 -21.86
CA LYS A 146 1.29 6.01 -22.02
C LYS A 146 1.24 6.74 -20.67
N PHE A 147 1.81 7.95 -20.59
CA PHE A 147 1.69 8.83 -19.44
C PHE A 147 0.24 9.33 -19.31
N GLU A 148 -0.35 9.18 -18.13
CA GLU A 148 -1.73 9.61 -17.84
C GLU A 148 -1.76 10.90 -17.00
N GLY A 149 -0.84 11.07 -16.05
CA GLY A 149 -0.81 12.29 -15.23
C GLY A 149 0.23 12.26 -14.12
N GLU A 150 0.38 13.44 -13.49
CA GLU A 150 1.13 13.64 -12.26
C GLU A 150 0.20 14.26 -11.22
N PHE A 151 0.19 13.70 -10.01
CA PHE A 151 -0.72 14.08 -8.93
C PHE A 151 0.05 14.39 -7.66
N ASP A 152 -0.47 15.32 -6.86
CA ASP A 152 0.02 15.58 -5.52
C ASP A 152 -0.43 14.46 -4.57
N ILE A 153 0.49 14.00 -3.74
CA ILE A 153 0.23 12.97 -2.74
C ILE A 153 0.78 13.38 -1.37
N PRO A 154 0.13 12.99 -0.28
CA PRO A 154 0.71 13.13 1.05
C PRO A 154 1.93 12.22 1.20
N LYS A 155 2.89 12.62 2.05
CA LYS A 155 4.04 11.76 2.39
C LYS A 155 3.56 10.42 2.91
N TYR A 156 4.21 9.36 2.42
CA TYR A 156 3.96 7.98 2.84
C TYR A 156 2.56 7.45 2.47
N VAL A 157 1.95 8.01 1.42
CA VAL A 157 0.76 7.40 0.81
C VAL A 157 1.08 5.99 0.34
N HIS A 158 0.11 5.10 0.45
CA HIS A 158 0.24 3.70 0.09
C HIS A 158 -0.50 3.36 -1.20
N ASP A 159 -0.06 2.34 -1.91
CA ASP A 159 -0.91 1.50 -2.76
C ASP A 159 -1.56 0.39 -1.91
N GLY A 160 -2.41 -0.44 -2.52
CA GLY A 160 -3.12 -1.50 -1.79
C GLY A 160 -2.19 -2.55 -1.17
N ILE A 161 -1.10 -2.94 -1.88
CA ILE A 161 -0.14 -3.93 -1.38
C ILE A 161 0.71 -3.33 -0.26
N SER A 162 1.27 -2.14 -0.47
CA SER A 162 2.09 -1.49 0.54
C SER A 162 1.31 -1.15 1.82
N ALA A 163 0.03 -0.76 1.71
CA ALA A 163 -0.84 -0.56 2.86
C ALA A 163 -1.00 -1.84 3.67
N PHE A 164 -1.25 -2.96 2.99
CA PHE A 164 -1.40 -4.26 3.62
C PHE A 164 -0.12 -4.69 4.38
N TYR A 165 1.05 -4.60 3.75
CA TYR A 165 2.33 -4.92 4.39
C TYR A 165 2.69 -3.94 5.51
N TYR A 166 2.34 -2.66 5.37
CA TYR A 166 2.53 -1.68 6.44
C TYR A 166 1.68 -2.01 7.68
N VAL A 167 0.41 -2.37 7.52
CA VAL A 167 -0.48 -2.75 8.64
C VAL A 167 0.09 -3.94 9.41
N ARG A 168 0.74 -4.91 8.75
CA ARG A 168 1.40 -6.05 9.42
C ARG A 168 2.50 -5.64 10.39
N THR A 169 3.12 -4.48 10.21
CA THR A 169 4.18 -3.98 11.10
C THR A 169 3.65 -3.17 12.29
N GLN A 170 2.35 -2.88 12.31
CA GLN A 170 1.76 -2.03 13.34
C GLN A 170 1.35 -2.84 14.58
N SER A 171 1.35 -2.16 15.74
CA SER A 171 0.90 -2.78 16.99
C SER A 171 -0.60 -2.65 17.15
N PHE A 172 -1.26 -3.76 17.49
CA PHE A 172 -2.65 -3.79 17.92
C PHE A 172 -2.80 -3.95 19.45
N ALA A 173 -1.67 -3.91 20.18
CA ALA A 173 -1.68 -4.00 21.62
C ALA A 173 -2.44 -2.81 22.24
N GLY A 174 -3.38 -3.09 23.13
CA GLY A 174 -4.20 -2.08 23.78
C GLY A 174 -5.38 -1.56 22.97
N MET A 175 -5.52 -1.91 21.69
CA MET A 175 -6.69 -1.57 20.89
C MET A 175 -7.94 -2.31 21.39
N LYS A 176 -9.07 -1.62 21.31
CA LYS A 176 -10.41 -2.16 21.61
C LYS A 176 -11.18 -2.33 20.32
N PRO A 177 -12.12 -3.29 20.23
CA PRO A 177 -13.01 -3.40 19.08
C PRO A 177 -13.69 -2.06 18.77
N GLY A 178 -13.54 -1.61 17.52
CA GLY A 178 -13.99 -0.28 17.04
C GLY A 178 -12.87 0.75 16.90
N ASP A 179 -11.70 0.55 17.51
CA ASP A 179 -10.54 1.44 17.30
C ASP A 179 -10.04 1.35 15.85
N VAL A 180 -9.56 2.48 15.34
CA VAL A 180 -9.23 2.65 13.92
C VAL A 180 -7.80 3.12 13.74
N MET A 181 -7.06 2.42 12.87
CA MET A 181 -5.78 2.86 12.33
C MET A 181 -6.01 3.62 11.03
N LYS A 182 -5.47 4.83 10.90
CA LYS A 182 -5.66 5.69 9.73
C LYS A 182 -4.47 5.67 8.80
N LEU A 183 -4.74 5.48 7.53
CA LEU A 183 -3.78 5.47 6.44
C LEU A 183 -4.26 6.38 5.30
N GLN A 184 -3.38 6.60 4.32
CA GLN A 184 -3.73 7.23 3.04
C GLN A 184 -3.40 6.26 1.92
N ASN A 185 -4.31 6.09 0.98
CA ASN A 185 -4.13 5.19 -0.16
C ASN A 185 -4.33 5.93 -1.47
N PHE A 186 -3.46 5.70 -2.44
CA PHE A 186 -3.58 6.21 -3.79
C PHE A 186 -4.20 5.14 -4.69
N TYR A 187 -5.32 5.48 -5.32
CA TYR A 187 -6.05 4.60 -6.23
C TYR A 187 -6.82 5.42 -7.25
N ASN A 188 -6.81 4.99 -8.53
CA ASN A 188 -7.52 5.68 -9.62
C ASN A 188 -7.23 7.20 -9.65
N ASP A 189 -5.93 7.55 -9.64
CA ASP A 189 -5.42 8.92 -9.76
C ASP A 189 -5.86 9.88 -8.64
N LYS A 190 -6.26 9.32 -7.49
CA LYS A 190 -6.67 10.08 -6.30
C LYS A 190 -6.15 9.46 -5.03
N THR A 191 -5.98 10.30 -4.01
CA THR A 191 -5.69 9.87 -2.64
C THR A 191 -6.98 9.78 -1.84
N TYR A 192 -7.16 8.65 -1.15
CA TYR A 192 -8.31 8.38 -0.29
C TYR A 192 -7.85 8.04 1.13
N PRO A 193 -8.57 8.49 2.17
CA PRO A 193 -8.40 7.94 3.50
C PRO A 193 -8.75 6.44 3.49
N LEU A 194 -7.83 5.63 4.02
CA LEU A 194 -8.01 4.20 4.25
C LEU A 194 -7.98 3.95 5.76
N ASP A 195 -9.10 3.58 6.31
CA ASP A 195 -9.23 3.23 7.71
C ASP A 195 -9.18 1.71 7.89
N VAL A 196 -8.45 1.24 8.90
CA VAL A 196 -8.39 -0.19 9.28
C VAL A 196 -8.96 -0.32 10.69
N LYS A 197 -10.19 -0.81 10.79
CA LYS A 197 -10.88 -1.00 12.07
C LYS A 197 -10.45 -2.31 12.71
N TYR A 198 -10.08 -2.26 13.98
CA TYR A 198 -9.85 -3.46 14.77
C TYR A 198 -11.18 -4.02 15.27
N LEU A 199 -11.43 -5.30 15.05
CA LEU A 199 -12.68 -5.98 15.43
C LEU A 199 -12.53 -6.95 16.61
N GLY A 200 -11.28 -7.17 17.09
CA GLY A 200 -11.01 -8.11 18.17
C GLY A 200 -10.14 -9.28 17.74
N LYS A 201 -10.23 -10.39 18.46
CA LYS A 201 -9.47 -11.61 18.20
C LYS A 201 -10.41 -12.79 17.96
N GLU A 202 -9.93 -13.74 17.17
CA GLU A 202 -10.68 -14.94 16.81
C GLU A 202 -9.70 -16.07 16.46
N THR A 203 -10.05 -17.31 16.78
CA THR A 203 -9.29 -18.48 16.32
C THR A 203 -9.84 -18.92 14.98
N ILE A 204 -8.97 -19.10 13.99
CA ILE A 204 -9.30 -19.46 12.62
C ILE A 204 -8.60 -20.76 12.26
N GLU A 205 -9.38 -21.71 11.76
CA GLU A 205 -8.90 -22.97 11.17
C GLU A 205 -8.98 -22.87 9.65
N VAL A 206 -7.87 -23.15 8.99
CA VAL A 206 -7.72 -23.21 7.52
C VAL A 206 -6.84 -24.42 7.16
N ALA A 207 -6.66 -24.73 5.87
CA ALA A 207 -5.84 -25.88 5.45
C ALA A 207 -4.37 -25.78 5.96
N ALA A 208 -3.84 -24.58 6.13
CA ALA A 208 -2.49 -24.36 6.68
C ALA A 208 -2.37 -24.60 8.20
N GLY A 209 -3.49 -24.80 8.92
CA GLY A 209 -3.56 -25.07 10.35
C GLY A 209 -4.53 -24.16 11.11
N GLU A 210 -4.48 -24.26 12.44
CA GLU A 210 -5.26 -23.42 13.37
C GLU A 210 -4.41 -22.29 13.91
N PHE A 211 -4.95 -21.04 13.89
CA PHE A 211 -4.23 -19.85 14.29
C PHE A 211 -5.09 -18.95 15.20
N ASN A 212 -4.47 -18.40 16.23
CA ASN A 212 -5.03 -17.24 16.94
C ASN A 212 -4.83 -16.02 16.07
N CYS A 213 -5.88 -15.29 15.75
CA CYS A 213 -5.87 -14.17 14.81
C CYS A 213 -6.37 -12.87 15.42
N ILE A 214 -5.81 -11.78 14.93
CA ILE A 214 -6.37 -10.44 15.01
C ILE A 214 -7.34 -10.30 13.83
N LYS A 215 -8.54 -9.78 14.09
CA LYS A 215 -9.57 -9.51 13.08
C LYS A 215 -9.62 -8.03 12.80
N VAL A 216 -9.45 -7.64 11.54
CA VAL A 216 -9.47 -6.25 11.10
C VAL A 216 -10.37 -6.07 9.88
N GLN A 217 -10.82 -4.83 9.67
CA GLN A 217 -11.70 -4.44 8.59
C GLN A 217 -11.16 -3.18 7.91
N PRO A 218 -10.53 -3.29 6.73
CA PRO A 218 -10.17 -2.13 5.92
C PRO A 218 -11.42 -1.55 5.24
N TYR A 219 -11.55 -0.22 5.22
CA TYR A 219 -12.58 0.47 4.45
C TYR A 219 -12.12 1.84 4.00
N PHE A 220 -12.64 2.31 2.86
CA PHE A 220 -12.41 3.65 2.35
C PHE A 220 -13.57 4.56 2.74
N ILE A 221 -13.27 5.75 3.23
CA ILE A 221 -14.29 6.71 3.70
C ILE A 221 -15.07 7.30 2.53
N GLU A 222 -14.41 7.48 1.37
CA GLU A 222 -15.07 7.99 0.14
C GLU A 222 -14.46 7.35 -1.12
N GLY A 223 -15.30 6.82 -2.00
CA GLY A 223 -15.01 6.57 -3.41
C GLY A 223 -13.91 5.57 -3.78
N GLY A 224 -13.30 4.87 -2.82
CA GLY A 224 -12.27 3.88 -3.04
C GLY A 224 -12.79 2.50 -3.47
N LEU A 225 -11.90 1.50 -3.52
CA LEU A 225 -12.20 0.12 -3.95
C LEU A 225 -13.28 -0.53 -3.08
N PHE A 226 -13.35 -0.19 -1.79
CA PHE A 226 -14.32 -0.70 -0.83
C PHE A 226 -15.31 0.40 -0.49
N LYS A 227 -16.49 0.35 -1.10
CA LYS A 227 -17.50 1.43 -1.00
C LYS A 227 -18.31 1.43 0.29
N SER A 228 -18.26 0.36 1.08
CA SER A 228 -19.04 0.25 2.31
C SER A 228 -18.22 -0.37 3.44
N GLU A 229 -18.50 0.09 4.67
CA GLU A 229 -18.01 -0.54 5.89
C GLU A 229 -18.59 -1.96 6.01
N GLY A 230 -17.73 -2.96 6.17
CA GLY A 230 -18.15 -4.33 6.38
C GLY A 230 -18.03 -5.29 5.21
N ASP A 231 -17.60 -4.80 4.04
CA ASP A 231 -17.50 -5.66 2.86
C ASP A 231 -16.31 -6.61 2.94
N ILE A 232 -15.18 -6.19 3.54
CA ILE A 232 -13.99 -7.03 3.67
C ILE A 232 -13.59 -7.19 5.12
N THR A 233 -13.27 -8.41 5.50
CA THR A 233 -12.67 -8.74 6.81
C THR A 233 -11.38 -9.52 6.58
N VAL A 234 -10.33 -9.19 7.35
CA VAL A 234 -9.03 -9.83 7.27
C VAL A 234 -8.66 -10.38 8.65
N TRP A 235 -8.17 -11.61 8.68
CA TRP A 235 -7.61 -12.24 9.86
C TRP A 235 -6.10 -12.38 9.70
N LEU A 236 -5.37 -11.76 10.62
CA LEU A 236 -3.91 -11.77 10.69
C LEU A 236 -3.49 -12.56 11.91
N THR A 237 -2.41 -13.32 11.88
CA THR A 237 -1.89 -14.00 13.06
C THR A 237 -1.67 -13.02 14.21
N ASP A 238 -2.06 -13.40 15.44
CA ASP A 238 -1.88 -12.59 16.66
C ASP A 238 -0.47 -12.78 17.22
N ASP A 239 0.52 -12.43 16.42
CA ASP A 239 1.95 -12.43 16.73
C ASP A 239 2.68 -11.33 15.96
N ASP A 240 4.01 -11.29 16.07
CA ASP A 240 4.83 -10.27 15.39
C ASP A 240 4.77 -10.37 13.86
N ARG A 241 4.38 -11.52 13.30
CA ARG A 241 4.32 -11.74 11.84
C ARG A 241 3.08 -11.16 11.21
N LYS A 242 1.97 -11.14 11.94
CA LYS A 242 0.67 -10.73 11.42
C LYS A 242 0.44 -11.25 10.01
N MET A 243 0.76 -12.55 9.85
CA MET A 243 0.59 -13.25 8.58
C MET A 243 -0.90 -13.36 8.25
N PRO A 244 -1.34 -13.04 7.03
CA PRO A 244 -2.73 -13.22 6.64
C PRO A 244 -3.09 -14.71 6.62
N VAL A 245 -4.17 -15.04 7.33
CA VAL A 245 -4.71 -16.41 7.43
C VAL A 245 -5.98 -16.54 6.60
N LYS A 246 -6.84 -15.51 6.65
CA LYS A 246 -8.09 -15.49 5.93
C LYS A 246 -8.47 -14.08 5.53
N VAL A 247 -9.08 -13.95 4.36
CA VAL A 247 -9.81 -12.75 3.92
C VAL A 247 -11.21 -13.18 3.51
N SER A 248 -12.24 -12.47 3.96
CA SER A 248 -13.62 -12.69 3.56
C SER A 248 -14.20 -11.40 3.00
N SER A 249 -14.77 -11.48 1.80
CA SER A 249 -15.45 -10.36 1.15
C SER A 249 -16.91 -10.69 0.95
N LYS A 250 -17.80 -9.88 1.53
CA LYS A 250 -19.23 -9.98 1.28
C LYS A 250 -19.57 -9.52 -0.12
N ILE A 251 -20.40 -10.28 -0.80
CA ILE A 251 -20.95 -9.93 -2.11
C ILE A 251 -22.47 -9.97 -2.05
N ILE A 252 -23.17 -9.61 -3.12
CA ILE A 252 -24.64 -9.53 -3.16
C ILE A 252 -25.28 -10.84 -2.71
N ILE A 253 -24.68 -11.99 -3.05
CA ILE A 253 -25.16 -13.32 -2.63
C ILE A 253 -23.97 -14.09 -2.06
N GLY A 254 -23.90 -14.24 -0.72
CA GLY A 254 -22.84 -14.98 -0.04
C GLY A 254 -21.58 -14.20 0.24
N SER A 255 -20.45 -14.89 0.25
CA SER A 255 -19.10 -14.33 0.40
C SER A 255 -18.11 -15.02 -0.53
N VAL A 256 -17.04 -14.33 -0.82
CA VAL A 256 -15.80 -14.90 -1.37
C VAL A 256 -14.80 -14.95 -0.22
N ASP A 257 -14.34 -16.16 0.08
CA ASP A 257 -13.36 -16.42 1.12
C ASP A 257 -12.01 -16.77 0.48
N VAL A 258 -10.93 -16.20 1.03
CA VAL A 258 -9.55 -16.44 0.61
C VAL A 258 -8.83 -17.00 1.83
N ASP A 259 -8.58 -18.31 1.81
CA ASP A 259 -8.07 -19.07 2.95
C ASP A 259 -6.62 -19.52 2.70
N LEU A 260 -5.74 -19.32 3.70
CA LEU A 260 -4.35 -19.73 3.62
C LEU A 260 -4.23 -21.27 3.55
N VAL A 261 -3.57 -21.78 2.51
CA VAL A 261 -3.34 -23.22 2.35
C VAL A 261 -1.89 -23.63 2.58
N GLU A 262 -0.95 -22.73 2.25
CA GLU A 262 0.48 -23.00 2.41
C GLU A 262 1.24 -21.69 2.67
N TYR A 263 2.33 -21.79 3.44
CA TYR A 263 3.25 -20.67 3.64
C TYR A 263 4.70 -21.17 3.80
N SER A 264 5.63 -20.35 3.32
CA SER A 264 7.08 -20.57 3.50
C SER A 264 7.82 -19.27 3.67
N GLY A 265 9.08 -19.32 4.12
CA GLY A 265 9.89 -18.13 4.34
C GLY A 265 9.43 -17.23 5.49
N VAL A 266 8.35 -17.58 6.18
CA VAL A 266 7.84 -16.92 7.39
C VAL A 266 8.72 -17.29 8.59
N GLY A 267 8.94 -16.35 9.51
CA GLY A 267 9.60 -16.67 10.77
C GLY A 267 8.70 -17.51 11.70
N PRO A 268 9.18 -17.85 12.91
CA PRO A 268 8.37 -18.59 13.88
C PRO A 268 7.04 -17.89 14.16
N LEU A 269 5.97 -18.69 14.22
CA LEU A 269 4.60 -18.24 14.50
C LEU A 269 4.21 -18.69 15.91
N SER A 270 4.11 -17.75 16.85
CA SER A 270 3.65 -18.05 18.22
C SER A 270 2.12 -18.15 18.32
N SER A 271 1.41 -17.72 17.28
CA SER A 271 -0.06 -17.79 17.16
C SER A 271 -0.58 -19.13 16.64
N LYS A 272 0.29 -19.96 16.03
CA LYS A 272 -0.10 -21.27 15.53
C LYS A 272 -0.32 -22.24 16.68
N ARG A 273 -1.44 -22.96 16.65
CA ARG A 273 -1.83 -24.00 17.59
C ARG A 273 -1.42 -25.39 17.13
#